data_dc41b9d11679fda20ea45c8ef4449a03
#
_entry.id   dc41b9d11679fda20ea45c8ef4449a03
#
_cell.length_a   1.000
_cell.length_b   1.000
_cell.length_c   1.000
_cell.angle_alpha   90.00
_cell.angle_beta   90.00
_cell.angle_gamma   90.00
#
_symmetry.space_group_name_H-M   'P 1'
#
loop_
_entity.id
_entity.type
_entity.pdbx_description
1 polymer ?
#
loop_
_entity_poly.entity_id
_entity_poly.type
_entity_poly.pdbx_seq_one_letter_code
_entity_poly.pdbx_strand_id
1 'polypeptide(L)'
;MTKSNLDIYCVTNKILPHIENTNYKLVGVGKDKFPQNYLDCSLGDNIYKKETYYSELTFHYWYWKNKLNLNNLNWVGFCQKRRFWIKSNYDKNEININNINKYILIEPEDDWNKYESVLCEPININDAKKIKMIKRGWKSILKEPQILFNKEKESILFHFNMHHGYGNLEKAIEVMHSKDKNDFFDYVNTKNYFNPHIMVISKNTILNKWFNDLFSWLEKCEDIFGFEKLKGYDTGRIYAYLSERYLSFWFKKYTNYKEHPWVFIDY
;
A
#
# COMPACT_ATOMS: atom_id res chain seq x y z
N MET A 1 -25.73 -20.49 2.02
CA MET A 1 -24.61 -19.65 2.54
C MET A 1 -24.85 -18.24 2.06
N THR A 2 -24.97 -17.27 2.95
CA THR A 2 -25.08 -15.86 2.59
C THR A 2 -23.79 -15.44 1.88
N LYS A 3 -23.90 -14.93 0.66
CA LYS A 3 -22.76 -14.42 -0.12
C LYS A 3 -22.13 -13.29 0.70
N SER A 4 -20.85 -13.42 1.06
CA SER A 4 -20.14 -12.35 1.80
C SER A 4 -20.00 -11.13 0.91
N ASN A 5 -20.32 -9.95 1.43
CA ASN A 5 -20.21 -8.70 0.70
C ASN A 5 -18.74 -8.23 0.65
N LEU A 6 -18.45 -7.34 -0.30
CA LEU A 6 -17.15 -6.69 -0.46
C LEU A 6 -17.32 -5.17 -0.32
N ASP A 7 -16.65 -4.59 0.66
CA ASP A 7 -16.57 -3.16 0.88
C ASP A 7 -15.20 -2.65 0.46
N ILE A 8 -15.09 -1.92 -0.66
CA ILE A 8 -13.83 -1.31 -1.11
C ILE A 8 -13.81 0.19 -0.80
N TYR A 9 -12.76 0.63 -0.10
CA TYR A 9 -12.49 2.02 0.19
C TYR A 9 -11.41 2.55 -0.76
N CYS A 10 -11.76 3.59 -1.52
CA CYS A 10 -10.83 4.27 -2.41
C CYS A 10 -10.37 5.58 -1.78
N VAL A 11 -9.11 5.61 -1.34
CA VAL A 11 -8.52 6.78 -0.67
C VAL A 11 -7.96 7.74 -1.70
N THR A 12 -8.37 8.99 -1.61
CA THR A 12 -7.99 10.02 -2.60
C THR A 12 -7.77 11.39 -1.97
N ASN A 13 -6.85 12.14 -2.53
CA ASN A 13 -6.68 13.56 -2.24
C ASN A 13 -7.20 14.48 -3.38
N LYS A 14 -8.04 13.93 -4.28
CA LYS A 14 -8.74 14.66 -5.35
C LYS A 14 -10.12 14.06 -5.56
N ILE A 15 -11.06 14.85 -6.05
CA ILE A 15 -12.39 14.36 -6.46
C ILE A 15 -12.24 13.42 -7.66
N LEU A 16 -13.00 12.30 -7.67
CA LEU A 16 -12.94 11.22 -8.65
C LEU A 16 -14.30 11.01 -9.34
N PRO A 17 -14.74 11.91 -10.24
CA PRO A 17 -16.08 11.83 -10.83
C PRO A 17 -16.34 10.52 -11.59
N HIS A 18 -15.31 9.94 -12.17
CA HIS A 18 -15.40 8.72 -12.98
C HIS A 18 -15.72 7.44 -12.19
N ILE A 19 -15.62 7.46 -10.85
CA ILE A 19 -15.98 6.33 -9.99
C ILE A 19 -17.03 6.64 -8.92
N GLU A 20 -17.56 7.87 -8.88
CA GLU A 20 -18.59 8.27 -7.90
C GLU A 20 -19.87 7.42 -7.95
N ASN A 21 -20.23 6.93 -9.13
CA ASN A 21 -21.42 6.10 -9.34
C ASN A 21 -21.12 4.58 -9.19
N THR A 22 -20.01 4.22 -8.58
CA THR A 22 -19.66 2.82 -8.31
C THR A 22 -19.98 2.46 -6.86
N ASN A 23 -19.88 1.17 -6.52
CA ASN A 23 -20.01 0.70 -5.15
C ASN A 23 -18.79 0.98 -4.27
N TYR A 24 -17.78 1.70 -4.77
CA TYR A 24 -16.61 2.08 -3.96
C TYR A 24 -16.97 3.17 -2.96
N LYS A 25 -16.51 3.01 -1.74
CA LYS A 25 -16.63 4.01 -0.68
C LYS A 25 -15.48 4.99 -0.83
N LEU A 26 -15.77 6.19 -1.32
CA LEU A 26 -14.78 7.24 -1.54
C LEU A 26 -14.37 7.88 -0.22
N VAL A 27 -13.07 8.10 -0.04
CA VAL A 27 -12.49 8.68 1.17
C VAL A 27 -11.62 9.86 0.82
N GLY A 28 -11.96 11.03 1.31
CA GLY A 28 -11.19 12.25 1.11
C GLY A 28 -10.08 12.40 2.16
N VAL A 29 -8.82 12.60 1.70
CA VAL A 29 -7.68 12.90 2.57
C VAL A 29 -6.92 14.13 2.06
N GLY A 30 -6.16 14.78 2.93
CA GLY A 30 -5.37 15.95 2.55
C GLY A 30 -6.12 17.28 2.76
N LYS A 31 -5.74 18.30 2.01
CA LYS A 31 -6.17 19.70 2.26
C LYS A 31 -7.42 20.11 1.47
N ASP A 32 -7.81 19.34 0.46
CA ASP A 32 -8.93 19.68 -0.40
C ASP A 32 -10.27 19.44 0.31
N LYS A 33 -11.30 20.21 -0.05
CA LYS A 33 -12.65 19.97 0.41
C LYS A 33 -13.32 18.93 -0.47
N PHE A 34 -13.96 17.94 0.16
CA PHE A 34 -14.65 16.87 -0.52
C PHE A 34 -16.17 17.00 -0.41
N PRO A 35 -16.93 16.55 -1.42
CA PRO A 35 -18.39 16.42 -1.34
C PRO A 35 -18.84 15.49 -0.22
N GLN A 36 -20.10 15.60 0.21
CA GLN A 36 -20.66 14.83 1.33
C GLN A 36 -20.67 13.30 1.12
N ASN A 37 -20.61 12.83 -0.12
CA ASN A 37 -20.51 11.41 -0.46
C ASN A 37 -19.11 10.81 -0.23
N TYR A 38 -18.11 11.65 0.11
CA TYR A 38 -16.79 11.19 0.55
C TYR A 38 -16.74 11.06 2.07
N LEU A 39 -16.22 9.94 2.55
CA LEU A 39 -15.97 9.74 3.97
C LEU A 39 -14.88 10.70 4.46
N ASP A 40 -15.16 11.34 5.58
CA ASP A 40 -14.19 12.17 6.31
C ASP A 40 -13.53 11.35 7.42
N CYS A 41 -12.20 11.28 7.40
CA CYS A 41 -11.40 10.59 8.41
C CYS A 41 -10.63 11.55 9.33
N SER A 42 -11.05 12.81 9.41
CA SER A 42 -10.46 13.82 10.29
C SER A 42 -11.04 13.82 11.72
N LEU A 43 -12.16 13.12 11.93
CA LEU A 43 -12.85 13.07 13.21
C LEU A 43 -12.56 11.75 13.96
N GLY A 44 -12.72 11.75 15.27
CA GLY A 44 -12.43 10.59 16.13
C GLY A 44 -10.92 10.37 16.32
N ASP A 45 -10.53 9.14 16.64
CA ASP A 45 -9.10 8.77 16.76
C ASP A 45 -8.45 8.71 15.38
N ASN A 46 -7.55 9.64 15.07
CA ASN A 46 -7.01 9.82 13.73
C ASN A 46 -5.58 10.37 13.75
N ILE A 47 -4.90 10.17 12.62
CA ILE A 47 -3.60 10.76 12.30
C ILE A 47 -3.68 11.66 11.07
N TYR A 48 -4.83 12.30 10.84
CA TYR A 48 -5.13 13.09 9.63
C TYR A 48 -4.09 14.18 9.35
N LYS A 49 -3.59 14.85 10.38
CA LYS A 49 -2.55 15.89 10.27
C LYS A 49 -1.21 15.36 9.72
N LYS A 50 -0.99 14.04 9.76
CA LYS A 50 0.21 13.38 9.25
C LYS A 50 0.06 12.95 7.76
N GLU A 51 -1.01 13.35 7.06
CA GLU A 51 -1.32 12.90 5.67
C GLU A 51 -0.14 13.09 4.71
N THR A 52 0.56 14.21 4.80
CA THR A 52 1.72 14.49 3.93
C THR A 52 2.79 13.38 4.01
N TYR A 53 2.90 12.70 5.15
CA TYR A 53 3.91 11.67 5.42
C TYR A 53 3.34 10.26 5.32
N TYR A 54 2.09 10.08 5.73
CA TYR A 54 1.40 8.78 5.80
C TYR A 54 0.52 8.47 4.60
N SER A 55 0.15 9.51 3.82
CA SER A 55 -0.70 9.37 2.64
C SER A 55 -2.02 8.63 2.96
N GLU A 56 -2.37 7.60 2.19
CA GLU A 56 -3.57 6.77 2.39
C GLU A 56 -3.63 6.06 3.74
N LEU A 57 -2.51 5.86 4.40
CA LEU A 57 -2.48 5.23 5.72
C LEU A 57 -3.20 6.04 6.80
N THR A 58 -3.42 7.34 6.58
CA THR A 58 -4.25 8.15 7.49
C THR A 58 -5.67 7.60 7.59
N PHE A 59 -6.23 7.18 6.46
CA PHE A 59 -7.53 6.50 6.45
C PHE A 59 -7.45 5.09 7.01
N HIS A 60 -6.41 4.31 6.72
CA HIS A 60 -6.24 2.96 7.26
C HIS A 60 -6.20 2.98 8.79
N TYR A 61 -5.48 3.96 9.39
CA TYR A 61 -5.47 4.17 10.83
C TYR A 61 -6.86 4.51 11.36
N TRP A 62 -7.52 5.48 10.73
CA TRP A 62 -8.87 5.90 11.11
C TRP A 62 -9.88 4.75 11.01
N TYR A 63 -9.83 3.96 9.94
CA TYR A 63 -10.65 2.78 9.75
C TYR A 63 -10.45 1.79 10.90
N TRP A 64 -9.21 1.50 11.23
CA TRP A 64 -8.86 0.61 12.34
C TRP A 64 -9.43 1.08 13.66
N LYS A 65 -9.29 2.36 13.99
CA LYS A 65 -9.68 2.92 15.28
C LYS A 65 -11.18 3.20 15.43
N ASN A 66 -11.88 3.56 14.33
CA ASN A 66 -13.26 4.08 14.43
C ASN A 66 -14.29 3.20 13.70
N LYS A 67 -13.89 2.36 12.75
CA LYS A 67 -14.83 1.66 11.87
C LYS A 67 -14.68 0.13 11.87
N LEU A 68 -13.52 -0.38 12.17
CA LEU A 68 -13.26 -1.81 12.16
C LEU A 68 -14.15 -2.54 13.17
N ASN A 69 -14.93 -3.52 12.69
CA ASN A 69 -15.80 -4.33 13.51
C ASN A 69 -15.46 -5.81 13.32
N LEU A 70 -14.95 -6.45 14.36
CA LEU A 70 -14.52 -7.86 14.34
C LEU A 70 -15.66 -8.85 14.04
N ASN A 71 -16.91 -8.47 14.32
CA ASN A 71 -18.08 -9.28 14.03
C ASN A 71 -18.57 -9.17 12.59
N ASN A 72 -18.03 -8.23 11.81
CA ASN A 72 -18.35 -8.09 10.40
C ASN A 72 -17.55 -9.09 9.55
N LEU A 73 -18.25 -10.04 8.94
CA LEU A 73 -17.67 -11.11 8.11
C LEU A 73 -17.45 -10.69 6.64
N ASN A 74 -17.78 -9.46 6.26
CA ASN A 74 -17.55 -8.98 4.91
C ASN A 74 -16.04 -8.90 4.58
N TRP A 75 -15.74 -8.97 3.31
CA TRP A 75 -14.44 -8.60 2.80
C TRP A 75 -14.31 -7.08 2.80
N VAL A 76 -13.17 -6.59 3.23
CA VAL A 76 -12.85 -5.16 3.25
C VAL A 76 -11.58 -4.93 2.46
N GLY A 77 -11.68 -4.04 1.47
CA GLY A 77 -10.59 -3.73 0.57
C GLY A 77 -10.19 -2.26 0.59
N PHE A 78 -8.94 -2.01 0.27
CA PHE A 78 -8.38 -0.68 0.13
C PHE A 78 -7.74 -0.51 -1.24
N CYS A 79 -7.97 0.64 -1.85
CA CYS A 79 -7.29 1.08 -3.05
C CYS A 79 -7.07 2.60 -3.03
N GLN A 80 -6.41 3.13 -4.03
CA GLN A 80 -6.06 4.55 -4.11
C GLN A 80 -6.61 5.16 -5.39
N LYS A 81 -6.70 6.47 -5.43
CA LYS A 81 -6.88 7.19 -6.70
C LYS A 81 -5.88 6.67 -7.74
N ARG A 82 -6.30 6.46 -8.94
CA ARG A 82 -5.50 5.96 -10.07
C ARG A 82 -5.15 4.46 -10.02
N ARG A 83 -5.50 3.71 -8.95
CA ARG A 83 -5.20 2.28 -8.84
C ARG A 83 -6.42 1.56 -8.32
N PHE A 84 -6.98 0.70 -9.17
CA PHE A 84 -8.28 0.09 -8.92
C PHE A 84 -8.19 -1.42 -9.06
N TRP A 85 -8.89 -2.13 -8.21
CA TRP A 85 -9.13 -3.55 -8.36
C TRP A 85 -10.03 -3.80 -9.56
N ILE A 86 -9.69 -4.77 -10.40
CA ILE A 86 -10.49 -5.14 -11.57
C ILE A 86 -10.88 -6.61 -11.48
N LYS A 87 -11.97 -6.98 -12.13
CA LYS A 87 -12.40 -8.37 -12.25
C LYS A 87 -11.33 -9.16 -13.02
N SER A 88 -11.09 -10.43 -12.62
CA SER A 88 -9.98 -11.24 -13.17
C SER A 88 -10.09 -11.60 -14.65
N ASN A 89 -11.28 -11.52 -15.23
CA ASN A 89 -11.56 -11.99 -16.60
C ASN A 89 -11.30 -10.95 -17.70
N TYR A 90 -10.68 -9.81 -17.39
CA TYR A 90 -10.50 -8.72 -18.34
C TYR A 90 -9.04 -8.33 -18.58
N ASP A 91 -8.74 -7.94 -19.82
CA ASP A 91 -7.42 -7.40 -20.17
C ASP A 91 -7.27 -5.96 -19.65
N LYS A 92 -6.23 -5.72 -18.87
CA LYS A 92 -5.88 -4.40 -18.34
C LYS A 92 -5.66 -3.35 -19.42
N ASN A 93 -5.19 -3.76 -20.60
CA ASN A 93 -4.86 -2.87 -21.72
C ASN A 93 -6.11 -2.24 -22.36
N GLU A 94 -7.27 -2.84 -22.18
CA GLU A 94 -8.54 -2.33 -22.70
C GLU A 94 -9.21 -1.30 -21.75
N ILE A 95 -8.68 -1.16 -20.52
CA ILE A 95 -9.31 -0.37 -19.46
C ILE A 95 -8.73 1.05 -19.44
N ASN A 96 -9.62 2.03 -19.46
CA ASN A 96 -9.30 3.43 -19.38
C ASN A 96 -10.34 4.20 -18.53
N ILE A 97 -10.14 5.51 -18.35
CA ILE A 97 -10.99 6.34 -17.51
C ILE A 97 -12.49 6.33 -17.93
N ASN A 98 -12.78 6.17 -19.22
CA ASN A 98 -14.15 6.24 -19.73
C ASN A 98 -14.93 4.93 -19.53
N ASN A 99 -14.25 3.82 -19.32
CA ASN A 99 -14.88 2.50 -19.22
C ASN A 99 -14.60 1.76 -17.91
N ILE A 100 -13.75 2.28 -17.02
CA ILE A 100 -13.33 1.63 -15.77
C ILE A 100 -14.50 1.08 -14.95
N ASN A 101 -15.62 1.77 -14.90
CA ASN A 101 -16.81 1.38 -14.13
C ASN A 101 -17.37 0.00 -14.49
N LYS A 102 -17.11 -0.50 -15.70
CA LYS A 102 -17.56 -1.83 -16.16
C LYS A 102 -16.67 -2.95 -15.61
N TYR A 103 -15.42 -2.63 -15.29
CA TYR A 103 -14.37 -3.60 -15.02
C TYR A 103 -13.95 -3.66 -13.57
N ILE A 104 -14.24 -2.63 -12.76
CA ILE A 104 -13.88 -2.64 -11.34
C ILE A 104 -14.52 -3.80 -10.59
N LEU A 105 -13.78 -4.31 -9.64
CA LEU A 105 -14.20 -5.37 -8.74
C LEU A 105 -15.21 -4.80 -7.72
N ILE A 106 -16.41 -5.38 -7.64
CA ILE A 106 -17.47 -4.93 -6.73
C ILE A 106 -17.98 -6.03 -5.79
N GLU A 107 -17.59 -7.27 -6.03
CA GLU A 107 -17.98 -8.43 -5.22
C GLU A 107 -16.81 -9.42 -5.12
N PRO A 108 -16.79 -10.29 -4.09
CA PRO A 108 -15.78 -11.33 -3.99
C PRO A 108 -15.90 -12.32 -5.15
N GLU A 109 -14.79 -12.84 -5.65
CA GLU A 109 -14.80 -13.94 -6.60
C GLU A 109 -15.08 -15.29 -5.90
N ASP A 110 -15.61 -16.26 -6.63
CA ASP A 110 -16.12 -17.52 -6.08
C ASP A 110 -15.06 -18.36 -5.34
N ASP A 111 -13.80 -18.22 -5.73
CA ASP A 111 -12.70 -18.96 -5.14
C ASP A 111 -12.08 -18.31 -3.88
N TRP A 112 -12.52 -17.11 -3.50
CA TRP A 112 -11.96 -16.39 -2.35
C TRP A 112 -12.22 -17.06 -1.00
N ASN A 113 -13.21 -17.93 -0.91
CA ASN A 113 -13.50 -18.70 0.30
C ASN A 113 -12.34 -19.60 0.75
N LYS A 114 -11.37 -19.85 -0.13
CA LYS A 114 -10.14 -20.63 0.14
C LYS A 114 -9.02 -19.79 0.73
N TYR A 115 -9.17 -18.45 0.75
CA TYR A 115 -8.13 -17.52 1.13
C TYR A 115 -8.56 -16.64 2.31
N GLU A 116 -7.59 -16.09 2.99
CA GLU A 116 -7.78 -15.14 4.11
C GLU A 116 -7.55 -13.70 3.67
N SER A 117 -6.76 -13.51 2.60
CA SER A 117 -6.45 -12.20 2.06
C SER A 117 -6.25 -12.23 0.54
N VAL A 118 -6.44 -11.08 -0.08
CA VAL A 118 -6.20 -10.85 -1.50
C VAL A 118 -5.28 -9.65 -1.63
N LEU A 119 -4.13 -9.86 -2.25
CA LEU A 119 -3.12 -8.84 -2.55
C LEU A 119 -3.22 -8.42 -4.00
N CYS A 120 -2.87 -7.19 -4.32
CA CYS A 120 -2.73 -6.81 -5.72
C CYS A 120 -1.55 -7.58 -6.35
N GLU A 121 -1.63 -7.88 -7.66
CA GLU A 121 -0.53 -8.52 -8.37
C GLU A 121 0.78 -7.77 -8.15
N PRO A 122 1.89 -8.52 -7.96
CA PRO A 122 3.18 -7.91 -7.68
C PRO A 122 3.74 -7.16 -8.90
N ILE A 123 4.60 -6.21 -8.62
CA ILE A 123 5.48 -5.60 -9.63
C ILE A 123 6.90 -6.13 -9.46
N ASN A 124 7.59 -6.29 -10.60
CA ASN A 124 9.01 -6.59 -10.58
C ASN A 124 9.79 -5.27 -10.56
N ILE A 125 10.73 -5.12 -9.62
CA ILE A 125 11.56 -3.92 -9.51
C ILE A 125 12.48 -3.72 -10.70
N ASN A 126 12.80 -4.79 -11.44
CA ASN A 126 13.65 -4.74 -12.63
C ASN A 126 12.96 -4.05 -13.83
N ASP A 127 11.63 -3.96 -13.82
CA ASP A 127 10.85 -3.24 -14.84
C ASP A 127 10.95 -1.71 -14.66
N ALA A 128 11.49 -1.23 -13.52
CA ALA A 128 11.76 0.17 -13.31
C ALA A 128 12.85 0.67 -14.27
N LYS A 129 12.56 1.71 -15.07
CA LYS A 129 13.52 2.29 -16.01
C LYS A 129 14.82 2.67 -15.31
N LYS A 130 15.93 1.98 -15.62
CA LYS A 130 17.26 2.16 -15.02
C LYS A 130 17.70 3.63 -14.99
N ILE A 131 17.38 4.40 -16.04
CA ILE A 131 17.69 5.84 -16.13
C ILE A 131 16.98 6.66 -15.03
N LYS A 132 15.72 6.33 -14.70
CA LYS A 132 15.01 7.00 -13.59
C LYS A 132 15.63 6.65 -12.25
N MET A 133 16.03 5.41 -12.08
CA MET A 133 16.66 4.91 -10.86
C MET A 133 18.01 5.59 -10.62
N ILE A 134 18.86 5.72 -11.64
CA ILE A 134 20.15 6.43 -11.57
C ILE A 134 19.96 7.91 -11.23
N LYS A 135 19.01 8.60 -11.89
CA LYS A 135 18.74 10.03 -11.60
C LYS A 135 18.26 10.27 -10.16
N ARG A 136 17.46 9.38 -9.59
CA ARG A 136 16.97 9.52 -8.22
C ARG A 136 17.98 9.04 -7.17
N GLY A 137 18.70 7.99 -7.47
CA GLY A 137 19.61 7.32 -6.57
C GLY A 137 21.07 7.78 -6.64
N TRP A 138 21.41 8.87 -7.32
CA TRP A 138 22.81 9.30 -7.50
C TRP A 138 23.59 9.43 -6.18
N LYS A 139 22.93 9.87 -5.09
CA LYS A 139 23.54 9.92 -3.76
C LYS A 139 23.82 8.54 -3.16
N SER A 140 22.96 7.56 -3.46
CA SER A 140 23.16 6.18 -3.05
C SER A 140 24.29 5.51 -3.85
N ILE A 141 24.36 5.82 -5.14
CA ILE A 141 25.44 5.36 -6.03
C ILE A 141 26.81 5.90 -5.59
N LEU A 142 26.88 7.16 -5.13
CA LEU A 142 28.10 7.73 -4.58
C LEU A 142 28.58 7.02 -3.31
N LYS A 143 27.67 6.48 -2.52
CA LYS A 143 28.00 5.72 -1.31
C LYS A 143 28.42 4.27 -1.62
N GLU A 144 27.84 3.66 -2.63
CA GLU A 144 28.16 2.30 -3.07
C GLU A 144 28.24 2.20 -4.60
N PRO A 145 29.38 2.58 -5.23
CA PRO A 145 29.54 2.55 -6.69
C PRO A 145 29.41 1.15 -7.31
N GLN A 146 29.67 0.10 -6.53
CA GLN A 146 29.53 -1.31 -6.97
C GLN A 146 28.10 -1.70 -7.40
N ILE A 147 27.11 -0.92 -6.98
CA ILE A 147 25.71 -1.05 -7.36
C ILE A 147 25.51 -1.03 -8.89
N LEU A 148 26.31 -0.23 -9.62
CA LEU A 148 26.20 -0.10 -11.08
C LEU A 148 26.64 -1.36 -11.85
N PHE A 149 27.42 -2.22 -11.23
CA PHE A 149 28.08 -3.34 -11.91
C PHE A 149 27.53 -4.72 -11.52
N ASN A 150 26.67 -4.81 -10.51
CA ASN A 150 26.24 -6.08 -9.96
C ASN A 150 24.74 -6.34 -10.21
N LYS A 151 24.44 -7.07 -11.30
CA LYS A 151 23.05 -7.43 -11.68
C LYS A 151 22.34 -8.33 -10.63
N GLU A 152 23.08 -9.02 -9.79
CA GLU A 152 22.54 -9.94 -8.77
C GLU A 152 22.02 -9.22 -7.52
N LYS A 153 22.28 -7.92 -7.38
CA LYS A 153 21.84 -7.13 -6.23
C LYS A 153 20.53 -6.35 -6.42
N GLU A 154 19.77 -6.61 -7.46
CA GLU A 154 18.46 -5.99 -7.66
C GLU A 154 17.45 -6.60 -6.67
N SER A 155 17.43 -6.07 -5.44
CA SER A 155 16.54 -6.47 -4.35
C SER A 155 15.58 -5.35 -3.97
N ILE A 156 14.52 -5.69 -3.21
CA ILE A 156 13.58 -4.69 -2.67
C ILE A 156 14.34 -3.66 -1.83
N LEU A 157 15.31 -4.11 -1.02
CA LEU A 157 16.16 -3.22 -0.21
C LEU A 157 16.94 -2.24 -1.09
N PHE A 158 17.58 -2.74 -2.13
CA PHE A 158 18.29 -1.90 -3.07
C PHE A 158 17.37 -0.86 -3.74
N HIS A 159 16.21 -1.31 -4.25
CA HIS A 159 15.22 -0.41 -4.84
C HIS A 159 14.75 0.67 -3.86
N PHE A 160 14.52 0.30 -2.59
CA PHE A 160 14.12 1.26 -1.56
C PHE A 160 15.23 2.28 -1.31
N ASN A 161 16.47 1.85 -1.16
CA ASN A 161 17.63 2.70 -0.93
C ASN A 161 17.87 3.71 -2.05
N MET A 162 17.60 3.31 -3.30
CA MET A 162 17.72 4.19 -4.46
C MET A 162 16.62 5.26 -4.53
N HIS A 163 15.41 4.97 -4.03
CA HIS A 163 14.26 5.86 -4.16
C HIS A 163 13.96 6.67 -2.88
N HIS A 164 14.20 6.08 -1.70
CA HIS A 164 13.68 6.61 -0.44
C HIS A 164 14.79 6.90 0.60
N GLY A 165 16.04 6.87 0.17
CA GLY A 165 17.22 7.19 0.98
C GLY A 165 17.94 5.96 1.50
N TYR A 166 19.26 6.00 1.30
CA TYR A 166 20.17 4.90 1.68
C TYR A 166 20.16 4.63 3.19
N GLY A 167 20.01 3.36 3.55
CA GLY A 167 20.00 2.90 4.94
C GLY A 167 18.71 3.18 5.72
N ASN A 168 17.67 3.76 5.06
CA ASN A 168 16.44 4.08 5.78
C ASN A 168 15.59 2.82 6.04
N LEU A 169 15.54 1.86 5.12
CA LEU A 169 14.81 0.63 5.33
C LEU A 169 15.46 -0.21 6.42
N GLU A 170 16.78 -0.31 6.42
CA GLU A 170 17.55 -1.02 7.43
C GLU A 170 17.31 -0.43 8.82
N LYS A 171 17.37 0.91 8.96
CA LYS A 171 17.06 1.58 10.23
C LYS A 171 15.65 1.31 10.72
N ALA A 172 14.68 1.29 9.81
CA ALA A 172 13.29 0.96 10.15
C ALA A 172 13.15 -0.50 10.61
N ILE A 173 13.85 -1.43 9.97
CA ILE A 173 13.86 -2.85 10.36
C ILE A 173 14.48 -3.04 11.75
N GLU A 174 15.50 -2.26 12.11
CA GLU A 174 16.15 -2.35 13.43
C GLU A 174 15.17 -2.17 14.61
N VAL A 175 14.13 -1.35 14.45
CA VAL A 175 13.12 -1.11 15.50
C VAL A 175 11.87 -1.98 15.35
N MET A 176 11.85 -2.89 14.37
CA MET A 176 10.75 -3.84 14.19
C MET A 176 10.68 -4.84 15.35
N HIS A 177 9.50 -5.41 15.56
CA HIS A 177 9.34 -6.50 16.51
C HIS A 177 10.20 -7.70 16.13
N SER A 178 10.84 -8.36 17.11
CA SER A 178 11.79 -9.46 16.89
C SER A 178 11.22 -10.63 16.08
N LYS A 179 9.91 -10.89 16.16
CA LYS A 179 9.22 -11.94 15.40
C LYS A 179 9.31 -11.78 13.87
N ASP A 180 9.50 -10.56 13.38
CA ASP A 180 9.49 -10.24 11.95
C ASP A 180 10.83 -9.69 11.46
N LYS A 181 11.67 -9.17 12.33
CA LYS A 181 12.88 -8.42 12.00
C LYS A 181 13.79 -9.18 11.02
N ASN A 182 14.19 -10.39 11.37
CA ASN A 182 15.13 -11.18 10.56
C ASN A 182 14.47 -11.65 9.26
N ASP A 183 13.25 -12.18 9.33
CA ASP A 183 12.54 -12.68 8.16
C ASP A 183 12.23 -11.56 7.16
N PHE A 184 11.89 -10.35 7.65
CA PHE A 184 11.64 -9.21 6.78
C PHE A 184 12.92 -8.67 6.18
N PHE A 185 14.02 -8.64 6.93
CA PHE A 185 15.34 -8.29 6.40
C PHE A 185 15.75 -9.24 5.26
N ASP A 186 15.62 -10.55 5.47
CA ASP A 186 15.92 -11.55 4.46
C ASP A 186 15.00 -11.42 3.23
N TYR A 187 13.71 -11.15 3.46
CA TYR A 187 12.74 -10.93 2.38
C TYR A 187 13.15 -9.74 1.49
N VAL A 188 13.46 -8.58 2.06
CA VAL A 188 13.80 -7.39 1.27
C VAL A 188 15.17 -7.49 0.60
N ASN A 189 16.09 -8.30 1.13
CA ASN A 189 17.40 -8.54 0.51
C ASN A 189 17.36 -9.55 -0.64
N THR A 190 16.44 -10.50 -0.59
CA THR A 190 16.44 -11.64 -1.53
C THR A 190 15.38 -11.52 -2.62
N LYS A 191 14.27 -10.81 -2.38
CA LYS A 191 13.18 -10.68 -3.36
C LYS A 191 13.36 -9.45 -4.24
N ASN A 192 12.95 -9.61 -5.50
CA ASN A 192 12.94 -8.56 -6.51
C ASN A 192 11.52 -8.18 -6.98
N TYR A 193 10.49 -8.61 -6.25
CA TYR A 193 9.09 -8.28 -6.51
C TYR A 193 8.33 -8.09 -5.20
N PHE A 194 7.34 -7.22 -5.21
CA PHE A 194 6.43 -7.00 -4.08
C PHE A 194 5.06 -6.51 -4.57
N ASN A 195 4.03 -6.66 -3.73
CA ASN A 195 2.67 -6.20 -4.01
C ASN A 195 2.58 -4.70 -3.67
N PRO A 196 2.40 -3.81 -4.67
CA PRO A 196 2.56 -2.38 -4.48
C PRO A 196 1.33 -1.68 -3.90
N HIS A 197 1.47 -0.39 -3.59
CA HIS A 197 0.38 0.56 -3.37
C HIS A 197 -0.45 0.38 -2.09
N ILE A 198 -0.02 -0.44 -1.14
CA ILE A 198 -0.74 -0.73 0.11
C ILE A 198 -2.19 -1.21 -0.19
N MET A 199 -2.37 -1.89 -1.32
CA MET A 199 -3.65 -2.46 -1.75
C MET A 199 -3.80 -3.87 -1.20
N VAL A 200 -4.85 -4.06 -0.40
CA VAL A 200 -5.19 -5.35 0.19
C VAL A 200 -6.71 -5.46 0.36
N ILE A 201 -7.22 -6.68 0.26
CA ILE A 201 -8.58 -7.04 0.64
C ILE A 201 -8.49 -8.20 1.63
N SER A 202 -9.14 -8.09 2.80
CA SER A 202 -9.14 -9.15 3.80
C SER A 202 -10.34 -9.02 4.75
N LYS A 203 -10.45 -9.95 5.71
CA LYS A 203 -11.44 -9.89 6.78
C LYS A 203 -10.97 -8.96 7.89
N ASN A 204 -11.92 -8.35 8.60
CA ASN A 204 -11.60 -7.43 9.70
C ASN A 204 -10.73 -8.06 10.80
N THR A 205 -10.88 -9.35 11.06
CA THR A 205 -10.04 -10.08 12.02
C THR A 205 -8.56 -10.11 11.62
N ILE A 206 -8.28 -10.24 10.34
CA ILE A 206 -6.91 -10.21 9.78
C ILE A 206 -6.42 -8.76 9.72
N LEU A 207 -7.25 -7.84 9.20
CA LEU A 207 -6.92 -6.41 9.13
C LEU A 207 -6.58 -5.82 10.50
N ASN A 208 -7.27 -6.25 11.57
CA ASN A 208 -6.95 -5.80 12.92
C ASN A 208 -5.53 -6.19 13.35
N LYS A 209 -5.11 -7.43 13.05
CA LYS A 209 -3.74 -7.89 13.34
C LYS A 209 -2.71 -7.12 12.51
N TRP A 210 -3.00 -6.97 11.22
CA TRP A 210 -2.16 -6.19 10.31
C TRP A 210 -1.95 -4.75 10.79
N PHE A 211 -3.04 -4.03 11.09
CA PHE A 211 -2.95 -2.64 11.52
C PHE A 211 -2.24 -2.49 12.86
N ASN A 212 -2.45 -3.43 13.78
CA ASN A 212 -1.72 -3.44 15.04
C ASN A 212 -0.21 -3.57 14.83
N ASP A 213 0.22 -4.55 14.04
CA ASP A 213 1.64 -4.78 13.77
C ASP A 213 2.23 -3.60 12.97
N LEU A 214 1.51 -3.10 11.95
CA LEU A 214 1.95 -2.00 11.12
C LEU A 214 2.14 -0.71 11.93
N PHE A 215 1.09 -0.24 12.61
CA PHE A 215 1.12 1.07 13.25
C PHE A 215 2.02 1.08 14.48
N SER A 216 2.13 -0.03 15.21
CA SER A 216 3.11 -0.16 16.30
C SER A 216 4.57 -0.08 15.81
N TRP A 217 4.84 -0.58 14.60
CA TRP A 217 6.16 -0.43 13.98
C TRP A 217 6.38 0.99 13.46
N LEU A 218 5.40 1.59 12.79
CA LEU A 218 5.53 2.95 12.26
C LEU A 218 5.71 3.99 13.36
N GLU A 219 5.07 3.81 14.52
CA GLU A 219 5.28 4.67 15.69
C GLU A 219 6.76 4.69 16.11
N LYS A 220 7.39 3.52 16.18
CA LYS A 220 8.85 3.45 16.45
C LYS A 220 9.70 4.05 15.32
N CYS A 221 9.23 3.97 14.09
CA CYS A 221 9.91 4.63 12.97
C CYS A 221 9.81 6.17 13.08
N GLU A 222 8.73 6.72 13.66
CA GLU A 222 8.62 8.16 13.93
C GLU A 222 9.71 8.65 14.89
N ASP A 223 10.10 7.84 15.88
CA ASP A 223 11.19 8.17 16.79
C ASP A 223 12.55 8.31 16.07
N ILE A 224 12.73 7.56 14.96
CA ILE A 224 13.97 7.59 14.17
C ILE A 224 13.97 8.72 13.15
N PHE A 225 12.89 8.82 12.37
CA PHE A 225 12.86 9.69 11.19
C PHE A 225 12.24 11.06 11.49
N GLY A 226 11.33 11.15 12.45
CA GLY A 226 10.53 12.34 12.74
C GLY A 226 9.78 12.83 11.50
N PHE A 227 9.53 14.14 11.42
CA PHE A 227 8.82 14.77 10.31
C PHE A 227 9.59 15.94 9.70
N GLU A 228 10.33 16.69 10.50
CA GLU A 228 10.96 17.95 10.09
C GLU A 228 12.03 17.78 9.00
N LYS A 229 12.75 16.65 9.04
CA LYS A 229 13.84 16.33 8.11
C LYS A 229 13.35 15.65 6.83
N LEU A 230 12.09 15.24 6.78
CA LEU A 230 11.50 14.57 5.64
C LEU A 230 11.08 15.59 4.58
N LYS A 231 11.83 15.70 3.49
CA LYS A 231 11.60 16.70 2.43
C LYS A 231 11.48 16.04 1.07
N GLY A 232 10.59 16.60 0.24
CA GLY A 232 10.36 16.12 -1.12
C GLY A 232 9.45 14.89 -1.18
N TYR A 233 9.09 14.49 -2.39
CA TYR A 233 8.12 13.39 -2.61
C TYR A 233 8.66 12.03 -2.16
N ASP A 234 9.91 11.74 -2.48
CA ASP A 234 10.50 10.40 -2.34
C ASP A 234 10.88 10.06 -0.88
N THR A 235 11.20 11.04 -0.05
CA THR A 235 11.51 10.84 1.37
C THR A 235 10.40 11.35 2.29
N GLY A 236 9.64 12.34 1.86
CA GLY A 236 8.54 12.90 2.65
C GLY A 236 7.48 11.85 3.04
N ARG A 237 7.23 10.88 2.16
CA ARG A 237 6.25 9.79 2.39
C ARG A 237 6.88 8.48 2.86
N ILE A 238 7.97 8.55 3.63
CA ILE A 238 8.73 7.36 4.02
C ILE A 238 7.85 6.31 4.72
N TYR A 239 6.92 6.73 5.58
CA TYR A 239 6.03 5.81 6.31
C TYR A 239 5.12 5.02 5.36
N ALA A 240 4.60 5.65 4.30
CA ALA A 240 3.82 4.95 3.29
C ALA A 240 4.69 3.95 2.50
N TYR A 241 5.91 4.31 2.15
CA TYR A 241 6.81 3.42 1.41
C TYR A 241 7.32 2.24 2.26
N LEU A 242 7.57 2.45 3.54
CA LEU A 242 7.88 1.38 4.49
C LEU A 242 6.72 0.38 4.59
N SER A 243 5.50 0.90 4.75
CA SER A 243 4.28 0.09 4.85
C SER A 243 4.03 -0.73 3.60
N GLU A 244 4.28 -0.19 2.41
CA GLU A 244 4.12 -0.90 1.14
C GLU A 244 5.04 -2.14 1.06
N ARG A 245 6.28 -2.05 1.55
CA ARG A 245 7.21 -3.19 1.59
C ARG A 245 6.81 -4.21 2.65
N TYR A 246 6.39 -3.73 3.82
CA TYR A 246 6.00 -4.59 4.92
C TYR A 246 4.67 -5.32 4.64
N LEU A 247 3.71 -4.69 3.96
CA LEU A 247 2.44 -5.31 3.58
C LEU A 247 2.66 -6.61 2.80
N SER A 248 3.46 -6.56 1.75
CA SER A 248 3.73 -7.73 0.91
C SER A 248 4.31 -8.89 1.72
N PHE A 249 5.28 -8.61 2.58
CA PHE A 249 5.87 -9.62 3.48
C PHE A 249 4.87 -10.14 4.50
N TRP A 250 4.18 -9.24 5.21
CA TRP A 250 3.31 -9.61 6.33
C TRP A 250 2.17 -10.52 5.88
N PHE A 251 1.45 -10.15 4.84
CA PHE A 251 0.35 -10.98 4.35
C PHE A 251 0.81 -12.32 3.81
N LYS A 252 1.94 -12.39 3.13
CA LYS A 252 2.53 -13.64 2.62
C LYS A 252 3.01 -14.56 3.76
N LYS A 253 3.45 -14.01 4.87
CA LYS A 253 3.88 -14.77 6.04
C LYS A 253 2.71 -15.28 6.88
N TYR A 254 1.68 -14.45 7.07
CA TYR A 254 0.65 -14.68 8.09
C TYR A 254 -0.71 -15.11 7.57
N THR A 255 -0.92 -15.16 6.26
CA THR A 255 -2.22 -15.51 5.67
C THR A 255 -2.07 -16.46 4.49
N ASN A 256 -3.13 -17.25 4.26
CA ASN A 256 -3.31 -17.88 2.96
C ASN A 256 -3.85 -16.81 2.00
N TYR A 257 -3.02 -16.36 1.07
CA TYR A 257 -3.31 -15.21 0.20
C TYR A 257 -3.51 -15.62 -1.26
N LYS A 258 -4.26 -14.79 -1.99
CA LYS A 258 -4.38 -14.80 -3.44
C LYS A 258 -3.85 -13.49 -4.01
N GLU A 259 -3.20 -13.52 -5.16
CA GLU A 259 -2.90 -12.31 -5.93
C GLU A 259 -4.02 -12.04 -6.94
N HIS A 260 -4.37 -10.77 -7.12
CA HIS A 260 -5.54 -10.34 -7.89
C HIS A 260 -5.21 -9.13 -8.77
N PRO A 261 -5.73 -9.06 -10.02
CA PRO A 261 -5.40 -8.00 -10.94
C PRO A 261 -5.90 -6.62 -10.49
N TRP A 262 -5.12 -5.64 -10.85
CA TRP A 262 -5.39 -4.23 -10.66
C TRP A 262 -4.96 -3.41 -11.88
N VAL A 263 -5.50 -2.21 -12.03
CA VAL A 263 -5.19 -1.31 -13.14
C VAL A 263 -4.75 0.06 -12.65
N PHE A 264 -3.83 0.68 -13.39
CA PHE A 264 -3.42 2.06 -13.22
C PHE A 264 -4.14 2.93 -14.25
N ILE A 265 -4.89 3.93 -13.78
CA ILE A 265 -5.57 4.94 -14.62
C ILE A 265 -4.90 6.28 -14.40
N ASP A 266 -4.34 6.83 -15.45
CA ASP A 266 -3.76 8.18 -15.46
C ASP A 266 -4.80 9.18 -15.97
N TYR A 267 -5.00 10.31 -15.24
CA TYR A 267 -5.97 11.36 -15.55
C TYR A 267 -5.57 12.72 -14.98
#